data_a0380e960ee159b219ae3d38204e1774
#
_entry.id   a0380e960ee159b219ae3d38204e1774
#
_cell.length_a   1.000
_cell.length_b   1.000
_cell.length_c   1.000
_cell.angle_alpha   90.00
_cell.angle_beta   90.00
_cell.angle_gamma   90.00
#
_symmetry.space_group_name_H-M   'P 1'
#
loop_
_entity.id
_entity.type
_entity.pdbx_description
1 polymer ?
#
loop_
_entity_poly.entity_id
_entity_poly.type
_entity_poly.pdbx_seq_one_letter_code
_entity_poly.pdbx_strand_id
1 'polypeptide(L)'
;LKGNIEDLANHYHALYQEESLADERPENYDEALYWYDEYLESFPEDVETPGIHYQLADLLLENEDFGGAARAYESTAYEYAAHGQAAAAGYAAIYAHREHQKVAVGAQTAMVRSDAVTSTLRFIEAFPTHEHADVVLGAAVDDLYDMDEFELAIENGRKLIADYPRTTPEIRRSAWVVVAHASFDTAAYVDAEDAYMRVLEMTDADDETRQAVVDNLAASIYKQGEQANVMEDYRAAADHFLRIHAVAPGSEIRPAAEYDAGAALMRLEDWTMAAQVLDDFRRTFPDHELNRDATRQIATVYREDGQLARAAAEYE
;
A
#
# COMPACT_ATOMS: atom_id res chain seq x y z
N LEU A 1 41.40 -30.01 9.66
CA LEU A 1 41.04 -29.58 8.31
C LEU A 1 39.98 -28.46 8.40
N LYS A 2 38.81 -28.70 9.07
CA LYS A 2 37.70 -27.75 9.21
C LYS A 2 38.17 -26.36 9.72
N GLY A 3 38.81 -26.27 10.89
CA GLY A 3 39.31 -25.01 11.42
C GLY A 3 40.31 -24.29 10.52
N ASN A 4 41.13 -25.02 9.75
CA ASN A 4 42.03 -24.35 8.82
C ASN A 4 41.32 -23.71 7.62
N ILE A 5 40.24 -24.32 7.13
CA ILE A 5 39.42 -23.73 6.04
C ILE A 5 38.70 -22.49 6.53
N GLU A 6 38.09 -22.56 7.72
CA GLU A 6 37.46 -21.44 8.36
C GLU A 6 38.46 -20.29 8.63
N ASP A 7 39.64 -20.60 9.17
CA ASP A 7 40.69 -19.61 9.40
C ASP A 7 41.14 -18.93 8.10
N LEU A 8 41.23 -19.68 6.97
CA LEU A 8 41.58 -19.11 5.66
C LEU A 8 40.47 -18.22 5.12
N ALA A 9 39.21 -18.65 5.17
CA ALA A 9 38.07 -17.85 4.74
C ALA A 9 38.04 -16.52 5.48
N ASN A 10 38.08 -16.55 6.81
CA ASN A 10 38.10 -15.37 7.67
C ASN A 10 39.36 -14.50 7.45
N HIS A 11 40.50 -15.08 7.19
CA HIS A 11 41.73 -14.34 6.91
C HIS A 11 41.62 -13.53 5.62
N TYR A 12 41.19 -14.14 4.52
CA TYR A 12 41.07 -13.45 3.23
C TYR A 12 39.92 -12.44 3.26
N HIS A 13 38.83 -12.71 3.96
CA HIS A 13 37.75 -11.75 4.16
C HIS A 13 38.26 -10.52 4.93
N ALA A 14 39.06 -10.70 5.99
CA ALA A 14 39.66 -9.57 6.70
C ALA A 14 40.62 -8.77 5.82
N LEU A 15 41.42 -9.44 4.96
CA LEU A 15 42.31 -8.78 3.98
C LEU A 15 41.49 -7.98 2.94
N TYR A 16 40.37 -8.52 2.49
CA TYR A 16 39.45 -7.82 1.59
C TYR A 16 38.91 -6.52 2.18
N GLN A 17 38.60 -6.50 3.49
CA GLN A 17 38.12 -5.32 4.22
C GLN A 17 39.24 -4.29 4.53
N GLU A 18 40.52 -4.67 4.45
CA GLU A 18 41.64 -3.81 4.79
C GLU A 18 41.85 -2.72 3.75
N GLU A 19 41.64 -1.45 4.11
CA GLU A 19 41.76 -0.32 3.18
C GLU A 19 43.15 -0.17 2.57
N SER A 20 44.22 -0.54 3.32
CA SER A 20 45.61 -0.48 2.86
C SER A 20 45.93 -1.48 1.74
N LEU A 21 45.06 -2.48 1.52
CA LEU A 21 45.18 -3.54 0.51
C LEU A 21 44.15 -3.37 -0.63
N ALA A 22 43.70 -2.17 -0.92
CA ALA A 22 42.71 -1.90 -1.93
C ALA A 22 43.04 -2.46 -3.32
N ASP A 23 44.31 -2.49 -3.70
CA ASP A 23 44.76 -3.04 -4.97
C ASP A 23 44.68 -4.57 -5.00
N GLU A 24 44.67 -5.24 -3.85
CA GLU A 24 44.61 -6.70 -3.70
C GLU A 24 43.17 -7.19 -3.40
N ARG A 25 42.20 -6.27 -3.29
CA ARG A 25 40.80 -6.62 -2.98
C ARG A 25 40.20 -7.69 -3.87
N PRO A 26 40.35 -7.63 -5.22
CA PRO A 26 39.77 -8.70 -6.08
C PRO A 26 40.30 -10.07 -5.77
N GLU A 27 41.62 -10.22 -5.54
CA GLU A 27 42.27 -11.48 -5.24
C GLU A 27 41.87 -12.00 -3.85
N ASN A 28 41.79 -11.08 -2.85
CA ASN A 28 41.35 -11.44 -1.50
C ASN A 28 39.87 -11.85 -1.47
N TYR A 29 39.03 -11.22 -2.30
CA TYR A 29 37.62 -11.60 -2.47
C TYR A 29 37.48 -12.99 -3.05
N ASP A 30 38.20 -13.30 -4.15
CA ASP A 30 38.15 -14.60 -4.82
C ASP A 30 38.64 -15.72 -3.87
N GLU A 31 39.70 -15.49 -3.11
CA GLU A 31 40.21 -16.45 -2.12
C GLU A 31 39.21 -16.64 -0.96
N ALA A 32 38.63 -15.55 -0.40
CA ALA A 32 37.64 -15.65 0.68
C ALA A 32 36.40 -16.43 0.20
N LEU A 33 35.89 -16.10 -1.00
CA LEU A 33 34.77 -16.82 -1.62
C LEU A 33 35.04 -18.30 -1.79
N TYR A 34 36.21 -18.64 -2.33
CA TYR A 34 36.66 -20.03 -2.51
C TYR A 34 36.67 -20.80 -1.18
N TRP A 35 37.23 -20.23 -0.13
CA TRP A 35 37.31 -20.93 1.16
C TRP A 35 35.98 -21.03 1.90
N TYR A 36 35.07 -20.05 1.74
CA TYR A 36 33.70 -20.18 2.23
C TYR A 36 32.95 -21.29 1.51
N ASP A 37 33.01 -21.35 0.18
CA ASP A 37 32.36 -22.40 -0.61
C ASP A 37 32.95 -23.79 -0.28
N GLU A 38 34.26 -23.92 -0.15
CA GLU A 38 34.94 -25.18 0.25
C GLU A 38 34.46 -25.64 1.64
N TYR A 39 34.23 -24.71 2.57
CA TYR A 39 33.69 -25.05 3.89
C TYR A 39 32.27 -25.58 3.79
N LEU A 40 31.42 -24.88 3.08
CA LEU A 40 29.99 -25.21 2.95
C LEU A 40 29.79 -26.55 2.24
N GLU A 41 30.60 -26.85 1.21
CA GLU A 41 30.59 -28.14 0.49
C GLU A 41 31.13 -29.29 1.35
N SER A 42 32.20 -29.05 2.12
CA SER A 42 32.87 -30.09 2.93
C SER A 42 32.12 -30.41 4.23
N PHE A 43 31.38 -29.46 4.79
CA PHE A 43 30.75 -29.59 6.14
C PHE A 43 29.29 -29.12 6.16
N PRO A 44 28.41 -29.57 5.25
CA PRO A 44 27.06 -29.03 5.12
C PRO A 44 26.16 -29.20 6.37
N GLU A 45 26.43 -30.23 7.17
CA GLU A 45 25.66 -30.59 8.38
C GLU A 45 26.32 -30.12 9.69
N ASP A 46 27.40 -29.34 9.61
CA ASP A 46 28.10 -28.88 10.81
C ASP A 46 27.34 -27.77 11.51
N VAL A 47 27.40 -27.74 12.84
CA VAL A 47 26.70 -26.77 13.68
C VAL A 47 27.13 -25.32 13.41
N GLU A 48 28.34 -25.10 12.90
CA GLU A 48 28.89 -23.77 12.58
C GLU A 48 28.57 -23.32 11.15
N THR A 49 28.11 -24.24 10.28
CA THR A 49 27.79 -23.94 8.87
C THR A 49 26.84 -22.77 8.66
N PRO A 50 25.76 -22.60 9.45
CA PRO A 50 24.92 -21.40 9.31
C PRO A 50 25.70 -20.10 9.55
N GLY A 51 26.63 -20.08 10.50
CA GLY A 51 27.47 -18.92 10.77
C GLY A 51 28.43 -18.59 9.64
N ILE A 52 29.05 -19.64 9.05
CA ILE A 52 29.95 -19.50 7.90
C ILE A 52 29.17 -19.03 6.66
N HIS A 53 27.96 -19.55 6.43
CA HIS A 53 27.11 -19.09 5.33
C HIS A 53 26.65 -17.63 5.52
N TYR A 54 26.42 -17.22 6.76
CA TYR A 54 26.14 -15.82 7.07
C TYR A 54 27.34 -14.92 6.72
N GLN A 55 28.57 -15.34 7.06
CA GLN A 55 29.79 -14.59 6.72
C GLN A 55 30.04 -14.51 5.21
N LEU A 56 29.74 -15.59 4.46
CA LEU A 56 29.73 -15.54 3.00
C LEU A 56 28.75 -14.51 2.47
N ALA A 57 27.55 -14.45 3.04
CA ALA A 57 26.54 -13.45 2.66
C ALA A 57 27.02 -12.02 2.94
N ASP A 58 27.73 -11.79 4.07
CA ASP A 58 28.36 -10.50 4.39
C ASP A 58 29.42 -10.13 3.32
N LEU A 59 30.29 -11.06 2.94
CA LEU A 59 31.31 -10.83 1.89
C LEU A 59 30.66 -10.44 0.55
N LEU A 60 29.59 -11.15 0.15
CA LEU A 60 28.85 -10.84 -1.08
C LEU A 60 28.19 -9.45 -1.01
N LEU A 61 27.62 -9.10 0.13
CA LEU A 61 27.01 -7.80 0.36
C LEU A 61 28.04 -6.66 0.27
N GLU A 62 29.20 -6.84 0.90
CA GLU A 62 30.30 -5.87 0.88
C GLU A 62 30.89 -5.69 -0.53
N ASN A 63 30.86 -6.74 -1.35
CA ASN A 63 31.27 -6.69 -2.75
C ASN A 63 30.15 -6.24 -3.71
N GLU A 64 29.03 -5.72 -3.18
CA GLU A 64 27.88 -5.25 -3.93
C GLU A 64 27.19 -6.32 -4.82
N ASP A 65 27.47 -7.61 -4.60
CA ASP A 65 26.65 -8.69 -5.15
C ASP A 65 25.38 -8.86 -4.28
N PHE A 66 24.51 -7.88 -4.37
CA PHE A 66 23.29 -7.84 -3.56
C PHE A 66 22.36 -9.02 -3.80
N GLY A 67 22.28 -9.50 -5.05
CA GLY A 67 21.48 -10.67 -5.39
C GLY A 67 22.06 -11.97 -4.83
N GLY A 68 23.37 -12.11 -4.86
CA GLY A 68 24.10 -13.22 -4.23
C GLY A 68 23.95 -13.19 -2.72
N ALA A 69 24.18 -12.02 -2.11
CA ALA A 69 24.04 -11.80 -0.67
C ALA A 69 22.64 -12.16 -0.17
N ALA A 70 21.59 -11.67 -0.84
CA ALA A 70 20.20 -11.96 -0.49
C ALA A 70 19.94 -13.48 -0.45
N ARG A 71 20.35 -14.21 -1.49
CA ARG A 71 20.19 -15.68 -1.53
C ARG A 71 20.97 -16.38 -0.41
N ALA A 72 22.20 -15.99 -0.16
CA ALA A 72 23.03 -16.61 0.89
C ALA A 72 22.44 -16.33 2.29
N TYR A 73 21.94 -15.13 2.55
CA TYR A 73 21.20 -14.82 3.78
C TYR A 73 19.90 -15.61 3.91
N GLU A 74 19.13 -15.78 2.82
CA GLU A 74 17.91 -16.59 2.84
C GLU A 74 18.20 -18.05 3.13
N SER A 75 19.22 -18.64 2.49
CA SER A 75 19.65 -20.00 2.81
C SER A 75 20.07 -20.11 4.27
N THR A 76 20.81 -19.13 4.80
CA THR A 76 21.17 -19.09 6.22
C THR A 76 19.91 -19.05 7.11
N ALA A 77 18.92 -18.24 6.76
CA ALA A 77 17.74 -18.06 7.58
C ALA A 77 16.79 -19.28 7.60
N TYR A 78 16.70 -20.02 6.48
CA TYR A 78 15.58 -20.93 6.27
C TYR A 78 15.96 -22.37 5.92
N GLU A 79 17.21 -22.67 5.54
CA GLU A 79 17.58 -24.00 5.05
C GLU A 79 18.28 -24.85 6.11
N TYR A 80 18.74 -24.27 7.19
CA TYR A 80 19.36 -24.97 8.31
C TYR A 80 18.38 -25.28 9.43
N ALA A 81 18.76 -26.24 10.29
CA ALA A 81 18.04 -26.44 11.56
C ALA A 81 18.03 -25.14 12.39
N ALA A 82 17.06 -25.01 13.28
CA ALA A 82 16.89 -23.81 14.09
C ALA A 82 18.19 -23.39 14.79
N HIS A 83 18.64 -22.17 14.55
CA HIS A 83 19.86 -21.58 15.11
C HIS A 83 19.65 -20.09 15.46
N GLY A 84 20.57 -19.53 16.27
CA GLY A 84 20.42 -18.19 16.82
C GLY A 84 20.49 -17.03 15.82
N GLN A 85 21.05 -17.25 14.63
CA GLN A 85 21.25 -16.21 13.60
C GLN A 85 20.15 -16.18 12.54
N ALA A 86 19.20 -17.14 12.54
CA ALA A 86 18.19 -17.26 11.48
C ALA A 86 17.38 -15.97 11.27
N ALA A 87 16.88 -15.34 12.34
CA ALA A 87 16.10 -14.12 12.23
C ALA A 87 16.96 -12.93 11.73
N ALA A 88 18.21 -12.82 12.20
CA ALA A 88 19.13 -11.79 11.71
C ALA A 88 19.46 -11.98 10.22
N ALA A 89 19.67 -13.21 9.78
CA ALA A 89 19.90 -13.55 8.38
C ALA A 89 18.68 -13.21 7.51
N GLY A 90 17.46 -13.57 7.95
CA GLY A 90 16.24 -13.22 7.22
C GLY A 90 16.04 -11.71 7.08
N TYR A 91 16.36 -10.95 8.11
CA TYR A 91 16.32 -9.48 8.03
C TYR A 91 17.40 -8.91 7.12
N ALA A 92 18.63 -9.45 7.17
CA ALA A 92 19.73 -9.06 6.29
C ALA A 92 19.43 -9.37 4.81
N ALA A 93 18.72 -10.47 4.52
CA ALA A 93 18.26 -10.79 3.17
C ALA A 93 17.35 -9.68 2.61
N ILE A 94 16.40 -9.19 3.44
CA ILE A 94 15.52 -8.07 3.04
C ILE A 94 16.36 -6.83 2.75
N TYR A 95 17.35 -6.53 3.60
CA TYR A 95 18.26 -5.40 3.38
C TYR A 95 19.01 -5.54 2.06
N ALA A 96 19.57 -6.71 1.76
CA ALA A 96 20.28 -6.97 0.51
C ALA A 96 19.36 -6.81 -0.73
N HIS A 97 18.13 -7.30 -0.67
CA HIS A 97 17.12 -7.06 -1.71
C HIS A 97 16.82 -5.56 -1.89
N ARG A 98 16.72 -4.78 -0.81
CA ARG A 98 16.51 -3.32 -0.89
C ARG A 98 17.69 -2.59 -1.51
N GLU A 99 18.93 -2.98 -1.20
CA GLU A 99 20.12 -2.45 -1.88
C GLU A 99 20.11 -2.82 -3.38
N HIS A 100 19.73 -4.07 -3.71
CA HIS A 100 19.60 -4.50 -5.10
C HIS A 100 18.56 -3.67 -5.87
N GLN A 101 17.43 -3.32 -5.26
CA GLN A 101 16.43 -2.44 -5.86
C GLN A 101 16.98 -1.06 -6.26
N LYS A 102 17.89 -0.49 -5.44
CA LYS A 102 18.47 0.84 -5.71
C LYS A 102 19.36 0.87 -6.97
N VAL A 103 19.97 -0.26 -7.31
CA VAL A 103 20.89 -0.37 -8.46
C VAL A 103 20.24 -1.05 -9.68
N ALA A 104 19.10 -1.71 -9.51
CA ALA A 104 18.38 -2.38 -10.58
C ALA A 104 17.85 -1.39 -11.63
N VAL A 105 18.06 -1.71 -12.91
CA VAL A 105 17.63 -0.85 -14.02
C VAL A 105 16.83 -1.62 -15.06
N GLY A 106 15.92 -0.94 -15.73
CA GLY A 106 15.14 -1.50 -16.83
C GLY A 106 14.25 -2.68 -16.43
N ALA A 107 14.31 -3.78 -17.18
CA ALA A 107 13.44 -4.95 -16.97
C ALA A 107 13.70 -5.69 -15.64
N GLN A 108 14.85 -5.48 -15.01
CA GLN A 108 15.17 -6.13 -13.73
C GLN A 108 14.45 -5.49 -12.54
N THR A 109 14.09 -4.22 -12.63
CA THR A 109 13.48 -3.47 -11.51
C THR A 109 12.23 -4.16 -10.96
N ALA A 110 11.32 -4.62 -11.83
CA ALA A 110 10.09 -5.30 -11.41
C ALA A 110 10.38 -6.64 -10.72
N MET A 111 11.32 -7.42 -11.26
CA MET A 111 11.70 -8.71 -10.69
C MET A 111 12.33 -8.53 -9.30
N VAL A 112 13.30 -7.63 -9.18
CA VAL A 112 13.99 -7.38 -7.90
C VAL A 112 13.04 -6.85 -6.84
N ARG A 113 12.03 -6.03 -7.22
CA ARG A 113 10.97 -5.59 -6.31
C ARG A 113 10.12 -6.77 -5.84
N SER A 114 9.70 -7.65 -6.75
CA SER A 114 8.94 -8.86 -6.42
C SER A 114 9.71 -9.78 -5.48
N ASP A 115 11.02 -9.95 -5.70
CA ASP A 115 11.90 -10.76 -4.85
C ASP A 115 11.98 -10.16 -3.43
N ALA A 116 12.13 -8.83 -3.32
CA ALA A 116 12.16 -8.15 -2.03
C ALA A 116 10.85 -8.31 -1.24
N VAL A 117 9.69 -8.20 -1.90
CA VAL A 117 8.38 -8.44 -1.29
C VAL A 117 8.26 -9.89 -0.84
N THR A 118 8.61 -10.85 -1.70
CA THR A 118 8.55 -12.28 -1.39
C THR A 118 9.41 -12.62 -0.17
N SER A 119 10.66 -12.12 -0.13
CA SER A 119 11.57 -12.28 1.00
C SER A 119 11.01 -11.69 2.29
N THR A 120 10.40 -10.49 2.19
CA THR A 120 9.77 -9.83 3.35
C THR A 120 8.58 -10.65 3.87
N LEU A 121 7.69 -11.12 3.02
CA LEU A 121 6.52 -11.90 3.47
C LEU A 121 6.94 -13.23 4.10
N ARG A 122 7.96 -13.90 3.54
CA ARG A 122 8.57 -15.10 4.14
C ARG A 122 9.15 -14.81 5.53
N PHE A 123 9.82 -13.66 5.68
CA PHE A 123 10.36 -13.22 6.96
C PHE A 123 9.27 -12.98 8.01
N ILE A 124 8.19 -12.30 7.64
CA ILE A 124 7.05 -12.04 8.53
C ILE A 124 6.37 -13.32 8.98
N GLU A 125 6.29 -14.33 8.11
CA GLU A 125 5.75 -15.64 8.46
C GLU A 125 6.66 -16.39 9.44
N ALA A 126 7.97 -16.38 9.20
CA ALA A 126 8.96 -17.10 10.02
C ALA A 126 9.27 -16.40 11.36
N PHE A 127 9.31 -15.07 11.36
CA PHE A 127 9.76 -14.25 12.50
C PHE A 127 8.79 -13.10 12.83
N PRO A 128 7.50 -13.38 13.09
CA PRO A 128 6.46 -12.34 13.25
C PRO A 128 6.69 -11.42 14.46
N THR A 129 7.52 -11.81 15.42
CA THR A 129 7.84 -11.02 16.62
C THR A 129 9.17 -10.28 16.54
N HIS A 130 9.82 -10.28 15.38
CA HIS A 130 11.07 -9.55 15.20
C HIS A 130 10.85 -8.04 15.36
N GLU A 131 11.80 -7.33 15.96
CA GLU A 131 11.67 -5.90 16.30
C GLU A 131 11.42 -4.97 15.09
N HIS A 132 11.79 -5.39 13.89
CA HIS A 132 11.59 -4.64 12.65
C HIS A 132 10.47 -5.22 11.75
N ALA A 133 9.70 -6.19 12.24
CA ALA A 133 8.71 -6.88 11.43
C ALA A 133 7.64 -5.92 10.87
N ASP A 134 7.16 -4.99 11.68
CA ASP A 134 6.18 -3.99 11.27
C ASP A 134 6.73 -3.02 10.21
N VAL A 135 7.99 -2.60 10.35
CA VAL A 135 8.65 -1.68 9.40
C VAL A 135 8.80 -2.33 8.03
N VAL A 136 9.32 -3.57 7.98
CA VAL A 136 9.55 -4.24 6.70
C VAL A 136 8.23 -4.65 6.05
N LEU A 137 7.22 -5.03 6.85
CA LEU A 137 5.88 -5.33 6.31
C LEU A 137 5.24 -4.06 5.74
N GLY A 138 5.37 -2.91 6.40
CA GLY A 138 4.89 -1.64 5.88
C GLY A 138 5.47 -1.32 4.51
N ALA A 139 6.79 -1.45 4.36
CA ALA A 139 7.46 -1.25 3.07
C ALA A 139 7.02 -2.25 1.99
N ALA A 140 6.73 -3.51 2.36
CA ALA A 140 6.20 -4.49 1.41
C ALA A 140 4.76 -4.18 0.99
N VAL A 141 3.94 -3.62 1.87
CA VAL A 141 2.57 -3.17 1.57
C VAL A 141 2.57 -2.04 0.55
N ASP A 142 3.49 -1.07 0.70
CA ASP A 142 3.67 0.01 -0.28
C ASP A 142 4.13 -0.54 -1.64
N ASP A 143 5.12 -1.46 -1.67
CA ASP A 143 5.59 -2.09 -2.90
C ASP A 143 4.50 -2.92 -3.61
N LEU A 144 3.67 -3.66 -2.86
CA LEU A 144 2.55 -4.43 -3.41
C LEU A 144 1.55 -3.52 -4.12
N TYR A 145 1.23 -2.37 -3.54
CA TYR A 145 0.36 -1.39 -4.17
C TYR A 145 0.99 -0.83 -5.46
N ASP A 146 2.26 -0.45 -5.41
CA ASP A 146 3.01 0.04 -6.57
C ASP A 146 3.18 -0.99 -7.71
N MET A 147 2.98 -2.27 -7.39
CA MET A 147 2.99 -3.39 -8.36
C MET A 147 1.59 -3.74 -8.87
N ASP A 148 0.56 -2.97 -8.50
CA ASP A 148 -0.85 -3.25 -8.78
C ASP A 148 -1.36 -4.58 -8.19
N GLU A 149 -0.65 -5.13 -7.18
CA GLU A 149 -1.04 -6.35 -6.44
C GLU A 149 -2.01 -5.97 -5.29
N PHE A 150 -3.15 -5.37 -5.67
CA PHE A 150 -4.06 -4.69 -4.75
C PHE A 150 -4.63 -5.61 -3.66
N GLU A 151 -5.03 -6.83 -4.00
CA GLU A 151 -5.58 -7.78 -3.02
C GLU A 151 -4.55 -8.15 -1.97
N LEU A 152 -3.28 -8.36 -2.37
CA LEU A 152 -2.18 -8.65 -1.45
C LEU A 152 -1.82 -7.41 -0.62
N ALA A 153 -1.88 -6.22 -1.19
CA ALA A 153 -1.66 -4.97 -0.46
C ALA A 153 -2.72 -4.77 0.64
N ILE A 154 -4.00 -5.03 0.33
CA ILE A 154 -5.10 -4.98 1.30
C ILE A 154 -4.90 -6.01 2.42
N GLU A 155 -4.61 -7.27 2.06
CA GLU A 155 -4.42 -8.35 3.03
C GLU A 155 -3.29 -8.03 4.00
N ASN A 156 -2.10 -7.68 3.47
CA ASN A 156 -0.91 -7.42 4.27
C ASN A 156 -1.00 -6.09 5.04
N GLY A 157 -1.65 -5.06 4.47
CA GLY A 157 -1.93 -3.81 5.17
C GLY A 157 -2.85 -4.03 6.39
N ARG A 158 -3.92 -4.81 6.23
CA ARG A 158 -4.80 -5.20 7.34
C ARG A 158 -4.09 -6.06 8.37
N LYS A 159 -3.22 -6.99 7.93
CA LYS A 159 -2.36 -7.80 8.82
C LYS A 159 -1.44 -6.92 9.65
N LEU A 160 -0.76 -5.95 9.03
CA LEU A 160 0.10 -5.00 9.75
C LEU A 160 -0.68 -4.26 10.85
N ILE A 161 -1.86 -3.74 10.51
CA ILE A 161 -2.70 -2.99 11.45
C ILE A 161 -3.16 -3.84 12.63
N ALA A 162 -3.52 -5.11 12.38
CA ALA A 162 -4.05 -6.03 13.38
C ALA A 162 -2.97 -6.65 14.26
N ASP A 163 -1.89 -7.16 13.64
CA ASP A 163 -0.89 -7.97 14.34
C ASP A 163 0.18 -7.11 15.01
N TYR A 164 0.39 -5.86 14.55
CA TYR A 164 1.38 -4.93 15.10
C TYR A 164 0.74 -3.69 15.77
N PRO A 165 0.00 -3.86 16.88
CA PRO A 165 -0.70 -2.76 17.54
C PRO A 165 0.22 -1.70 18.14
N ARG A 166 1.52 -1.98 18.23
CA ARG A 166 2.56 -1.05 18.75
C ARG A 166 3.37 -0.36 17.66
N THR A 167 3.07 -0.60 16.39
CA THR A 167 3.71 0.11 15.28
C THR A 167 3.50 1.62 15.40
N THR A 168 4.39 2.39 14.78
CA THR A 168 4.27 3.86 14.85
C THR A 168 2.99 4.36 14.18
N PRO A 169 2.48 5.55 14.59
CA PRO A 169 1.31 6.15 13.95
C PRO A 169 1.51 6.35 12.44
N GLU A 170 2.72 6.66 12.01
CA GLU A 170 3.08 6.91 10.62
C GLU A 170 2.93 5.64 9.77
N ILE A 171 3.52 4.52 10.23
CA ILE A 171 3.43 3.22 9.55
C ILE A 171 1.97 2.75 9.50
N ARG A 172 1.24 2.90 10.61
CA ARG A 172 -0.18 2.54 10.67
C ARG A 172 -1.02 3.37 9.71
N ARG A 173 -0.76 4.69 9.65
CA ARG A 173 -1.45 5.58 8.72
C ARG A 173 -1.15 5.21 7.28
N SER A 174 0.14 4.96 6.92
CA SER A 174 0.52 4.50 5.57
C SER A 174 -0.21 3.22 5.19
N ALA A 175 -0.25 2.22 6.08
CA ALA A 175 -0.99 0.98 5.83
C ALA A 175 -2.48 1.23 5.57
N TRP A 176 -3.14 2.12 6.33
CA TRP A 176 -4.54 2.48 6.08
C TRP A 176 -4.72 3.21 4.74
N VAL A 177 -3.77 4.07 4.34
CA VAL A 177 -3.79 4.75 3.03
C VAL A 177 -3.73 3.73 1.91
N VAL A 178 -2.81 2.75 1.98
CA VAL A 178 -2.71 1.70 0.97
C VAL A 178 -3.98 0.85 0.94
N VAL A 179 -4.51 0.42 2.09
CA VAL A 179 -5.77 -0.32 2.15
C VAL A 179 -6.91 0.47 1.52
N ALA A 180 -6.98 1.79 1.76
CA ALA A 180 -8.02 2.65 1.19
C ALA A 180 -7.90 2.76 -0.34
N HIS A 181 -6.71 3.06 -0.85
CA HIS A 181 -6.47 3.21 -2.28
C HIS A 181 -6.71 1.88 -3.01
N ALA A 182 -6.10 0.79 -2.55
CA ALA A 182 -6.25 -0.53 -3.16
C ALA A 182 -7.72 -1.01 -3.13
N SER A 183 -8.46 -0.74 -2.04
CA SER A 183 -9.89 -1.03 -1.98
C SER A 183 -10.70 -0.21 -2.98
N PHE A 184 -10.33 1.05 -3.21
CA PHE A 184 -10.96 1.90 -4.22
C PHE A 184 -10.69 1.37 -5.63
N ASP A 185 -9.44 1.01 -5.94
CA ASP A 185 -9.02 0.51 -7.25
C ASP A 185 -9.65 -0.85 -7.59
N THR A 186 -9.91 -1.67 -6.59
CA THR A 186 -10.66 -2.94 -6.73
C THR A 186 -12.19 -2.78 -6.67
N ALA A 187 -12.70 -1.54 -6.68
CA ALA A 187 -14.13 -1.22 -6.59
C ALA A 187 -14.82 -1.71 -5.29
N ALA A 188 -14.06 -2.03 -4.25
CA ALA A 188 -14.55 -2.33 -2.90
C ALA A 188 -14.82 -1.01 -2.13
N TYR A 189 -15.74 -0.18 -2.65
CA TYR A 189 -15.90 1.20 -2.19
C TYR A 189 -16.35 1.36 -0.75
N VAL A 190 -17.05 0.37 -0.18
CA VAL A 190 -17.40 0.35 1.25
C VAL A 190 -16.16 0.20 2.12
N ASP A 191 -15.26 -0.72 1.75
CA ASP A 191 -13.98 -0.92 2.44
C ASP A 191 -13.07 0.31 2.29
N ALA A 192 -13.07 0.92 1.09
CA ALA A 192 -12.32 2.16 0.82
C ALA A 192 -12.82 3.31 1.72
N GLU A 193 -14.14 3.49 1.83
CA GLU A 193 -14.75 4.49 2.70
C GLU A 193 -14.30 4.30 4.16
N ASP A 194 -14.44 3.08 4.69
CA ASP A 194 -14.03 2.76 6.06
C ASP A 194 -12.53 3.04 6.30
N ALA A 195 -11.69 2.67 5.34
CA ALA A 195 -10.25 2.89 5.44
C ALA A 195 -9.90 4.39 5.36
N TYR A 196 -10.49 5.18 4.44
CA TYR A 196 -10.27 6.63 4.39
C TYR A 196 -10.77 7.35 5.66
N MET A 197 -11.85 6.90 6.29
CA MET A 197 -12.26 7.43 7.58
C MET A 197 -11.19 7.19 8.64
N ARG A 198 -10.55 6.01 8.67
CA ARG A 198 -9.43 5.74 9.58
C ARG A 198 -8.21 6.62 9.31
N VAL A 199 -7.87 6.84 8.04
CA VAL A 199 -6.82 7.79 7.67
C VAL A 199 -7.16 9.19 8.18
N LEU A 200 -8.40 9.63 8.00
CA LEU A 200 -8.84 10.96 8.39
C LEU A 200 -8.81 11.19 9.91
N GLU A 201 -9.14 10.14 10.71
CA GLU A 201 -9.02 10.15 12.17
C GLU A 201 -7.55 10.31 12.64
N MET A 202 -6.59 9.85 11.82
CA MET A 202 -5.15 9.90 12.10
C MET A 202 -4.44 11.11 11.45
N THR A 203 -5.17 11.95 10.74
CA THR A 203 -4.65 13.10 9.99
C THR A 203 -5.03 14.39 10.71
N ASP A 204 -4.04 15.20 11.09
CA ASP A 204 -4.27 16.46 11.77
C ASP A 204 -5.09 17.44 10.90
N ALA A 205 -5.75 18.40 11.56
CA ALA A 205 -6.65 19.33 10.88
C ALA A 205 -5.94 20.27 9.90
N ASP A 206 -4.66 20.53 10.12
CA ASP A 206 -3.78 21.39 9.32
C ASP A 206 -2.81 20.60 8.40
N ASP A 207 -2.96 19.29 8.32
CA ASP A 207 -2.18 18.45 7.40
C ASP A 207 -2.56 18.76 5.95
N GLU A 208 -1.54 19.04 5.13
CA GLU A 208 -1.70 19.38 3.70
C GLU A 208 -2.41 18.27 2.90
N THR A 209 -2.29 17.01 3.32
CA THR A 209 -2.92 15.86 2.66
C THR A 209 -4.38 15.67 3.05
N ARG A 210 -4.87 16.35 4.10
CA ARG A 210 -6.20 16.13 4.65
C ARG A 210 -7.31 16.34 3.62
N GLN A 211 -7.21 17.39 2.79
CA GLN A 211 -8.23 17.66 1.78
C GLN A 211 -8.31 16.52 0.75
N ALA A 212 -7.18 15.99 0.30
CA ALA A 212 -7.17 14.86 -0.63
C ALA A 212 -7.82 13.60 -0.01
N VAL A 213 -7.62 13.35 1.28
CA VAL A 213 -8.29 12.24 1.98
C VAL A 213 -9.80 12.46 2.04
N VAL A 214 -10.27 13.71 2.30
CA VAL A 214 -11.69 14.07 2.29
C VAL A 214 -12.30 13.84 0.91
N ASP A 215 -11.61 14.22 -0.15
CA ASP A 215 -12.09 14.04 -1.53
C ASP A 215 -12.13 12.56 -1.93
N ASN A 216 -11.14 11.76 -1.55
CA ASN A 216 -11.14 10.31 -1.78
C ASN A 216 -12.24 9.60 -0.99
N LEU A 217 -12.50 10.03 0.25
CA LEU A 217 -13.64 9.56 1.04
C LEU A 217 -14.96 9.85 0.34
N ALA A 218 -15.15 11.10 -0.12
CA ALA A 218 -16.34 11.48 -0.89
C ALA A 218 -16.47 10.68 -2.19
N ALA A 219 -15.35 10.45 -2.91
CA ALA A 219 -15.34 9.64 -4.12
C ALA A 219 -15.78 8.20 -3.85
N SER A 220 -15.35 7.61 -2.73
CA SER A 220 -15.75 6.25 -2.34
C SER A 220 -17.26 6.16 -2.10
N ILE A 221 -17.85 7.15 -1.42
CA ILE A 221 -19.29 7.22 -1.18
C ILE A 221 -20.04 7.48 -2.49
N TYR A 222 -19.51 8.36 -3.33
CA TYR A 222 -20.10 8.67 -4.64
C TYR A 222 -20.16 7.42 -5.53
N LYS A 223 -19.08 6.63 -5.57
CA LYS A 223 -19.02 5.36 -6.30
C LYS A 223 -20.02 4.32 -5.80
N GLN A 224 -20.32 4.28 -4.50
CA GLN A 224 -21.41 3.44 -3.97
C GLN A 224 -22.78 3.90 -4.52
N GLY A 225 -23.01 5.21 -4.60
CA GLY A 225 -24.20 5.77 -5.23
C GLY A 225 -24.32 5.41 -6.71
N GLU A 226 -23.23 5.49 -7.48
CA GLU A 226 -23.21 5.05 -8.87
C GLU A 226 -23.49 3.54 -9.01
N GLN A 227 -22.92 2.69 -8.14
CA GLN A 227 -23.22 1.25 -8.14
C GLN A 227 -24.71 0.99 -7.86
N ALA A 228 -25.29 1.68 -6.87
CA ALA A 228 -26.71 1.57 -6.59
C ALA A 228 -27.57 2.03 -7.77
N ASN A 229 -27.20 3.13 -8.45
CA ASN A 229 -27.86 3.58 -9.67
C ASN A 229 -27.85 2.54 -10.80
N VAL A 230 -26.70 1.88 -11.01
CA VAL A 230 -26.57 0.79 -12.01
C VAL A 230 -27.48 -0.40 -11.67
N MET A 231 -27.70 -0.66 -10.38
CA MET A 231 -28.61 -1.70 -9.89
C MET A 231 -30.09 -1.24 -9.86
N GLU A 232 -30.39 -0.03 -10.33
CA GLU A 232 -31.69 0.61 -10.27
C GLU A 232 -32.24 0.78 -8.83
N ASP A 233 -31.38 0.70 -7.82
CA ASP A 233 -31.71 1.05 -6.44
C ASP A 233 -31.53 2.55 -6.23
N TYR A 234 -32.47 3.31 -6.81
CA TYR A 234 -32.42 4.77 -6.79
C TYR A 234 -32.56 5.37 -5.39
N ARG A 235 -33.17 4.61 -4.44
CA ARG A 235 -33.25 5.07 -3.05
C ARG A 235 -31.87 5.03 -2.40
N ALA A 236 -31.19 3.88 -2.49
CA ALA A 236 -29.82 3.74 -1.99
C ALA A 236 -28.86 4.72 -2.69
N ALA A 237 -29.00 4.93 -3.99
CA ALA A 237 -28.21 5.90 -4.74
C ALA A 237 -28.38 7.33 -4.17
N ALA A 238 -29.62 7.79 -4.02
CA ALA A 238 -29.91 9.11 -3.43
C ALA A 238 -29.36 9.25 -2.01
N ASP A 239 -29.51 8.22 -1.18
CA ASP A 239 -29.00 8.21 0.20
C ASP A 239 -27.48 8.30 0.24
N HIS A 240 -26.76 7.57 -0.64
CA HIS A 240 -25.30 7.67 -0.75
C HIS A 240 -24.85 9.06 -1.20
N PHE A 241 -25.42 9.62 -2.24
CA PHE A 241 -25.06 10.93 -2.74
C PHE A 241 -25.31 12.05 -1.71
N LEU A 242 -26.47 12.05 -1.03
CA LEU A 242 -26.81 13.05 -0.02
C LEU A 242 -25.94 12.94 1.23
N ARG A 243 -25.48 11.72 1.58
CA ARG A 243 -24.61 11.51 2.73
C ARG A 243 -23.27 12.22 2.62
N ILE A 244 -22.78 12.49 1.40
CA ILE A 244 -21.52 13.22 1.17
C ILE A 244 -21.56 14.61 1.82
N HIS A 245 -22.70 15.29 1.81
CA HIS A 245 -22.86 16.58 2.50
C HIS A 245 -22.49 16.53 3.99
N ALA A 246 -22.84 15.46 4.68
CA ALA A 246 -22.59 15.30 6.11
C ALA A 246 -21.17 14.80 6.40
N VAL A 247 -20.64 13.89 5.56
CA VAL A 247 -19.37 13.18 5.81
C VAL A 247 -18.19 13.98 5.28
N ALA A 248 -18.32 14.61 4.12
CA ALA A 248 -17.27 15.35 3.42
C ALA A 248 -17.79 16.70 2.88
N PRO A 249 -18.24 17.63 3.76
CA PRO A 249 -18.91 18.88 3.35
C PRO A 249 -18.03 19.79 2.50
N GLY A 250 -16.71 19.69 2.62
CA GLY A 250 -15.72 20.47 1.85
C GLY A 250 -15.25 19.79 0.56
N SER A 251 -15.79 18.63 0.20
CA SER A 251 -15.35 17.93 -1.01
C SER A 251 -15.81 18.61 -2.29
N GLU A 252 -14.91 18.61 -3.29
CA GLU A 252 -15.21 19.08 -4.64
C GLU A 252 -16.26 18.21 -5.37
N ILE A 253 -16.48 16.96 -4.92
CA ILE A 253 -17.47 16.03 -5.48
C ILE A 253 -18.89 16.36 -5.00
N ARG A 254 -19.03 17.06 -3.88
CA ARG A 254 -20.32 17.35 -3.25
C ARG A 254 -21.35 17.98 -4.21
N PRO A 255 -21.02 18.99 -5.04
CA PRO A 255 -22.02 19.55 -5.97
C PRO A 255 -22.57 18.53 -6.95
N ALA A 256 -21.70 17.70 -7.56
CA ALA A 256 -22.14 16.65 -8.46
C ALA A 256 -23.03 15.61 -7.74
N ALA A 257 -22.65 15.22 -6.54
CA ALA A 257 -23.42 14.27 -5.73
C ALA A 257 -24.83 14.79 -5.37
N GLU A 258 -24.96 16.04 -4.95
CA GLU A 258 -26.28 16.64 -4.64
C GLU A 258 -27.16 16.72 -5.91
N TYR A 259 -26.58 17.02 -7.07
CA TYR A 259 -27.29 17.02 -8.34
C TYR A 259 -27.77 15.61 -8.73
N ASP A 260 -26.89 14.60 -8.62
CA ASP A 260 -27.22 13.22 -8.95
C ASP A 260 -28.21 12.59 -7.96
N ALA A 261 -28.20 13.03 -6.70
CA ALA A 261 -29.25 12.68 -5.74
C ALA A 261 -30.63 13.15 -6.22
N GLY A 262 -30.71 14.41 -6.71
CA GLY A 262 -31.93 14.94 -7.32
C GLY A 262 -32.41 14.09 -8.49
N ALA A 263 -31.49 13.68 -9.37
CA ALA A 263 -31.81 12.82 -10.49
C ALA A 263 -32.29 11.41 -10.06
N ALA A 264 -31.68 10.82 -9.04
CA ALA A 264 -32.10 9.52 -8.49
C ALA A 264 -33.49 9.60 -7.85
N LEU A 265 -33.78 10.68 -7.12
CA LEU A 265 -35.11 10.94 -6.55
C LEU A 265 -36.19 11.14 -7.64
N MET A 266 -35.87 11.77 -8.75
CA MET A 266 -36.77 11.86 -9.92
C MET A 266 -37.09 10.47 -10.50
N ARG A 267 -36.12 9.55 -10.53
CA ARG A 267 -36.36 8.15 -10.95
C ARG A 267 -37.28 7.39 -10.01
N LEU A 268 -37.26 7.76 -8.72
CA LEU A 268 -38.19 7.24 -7.69
C LEU A 268 -39.57 7.87 -7.74
N GLU A 269 -39.79 8.89 -8.59
CA GLU A 269 -40.98 9.72 -8.58
C GLU A 269 -41.24 10.43 -7.22
N ASP A 270 -40.16 10.60 -6.40
CA ASP A 270 -40.21 11.36 -5.17
C ASP A 270 -40.05 12.85 -5.50
N TRP A 271 -41.07 13.41 -6.14
CA TRP A 271 -41.05 14.76 -6.70
C TRP A 271 -40.79 15.83 -5.64
N THR A 272 -41.31 15.63 -4.41
CA THR A 272 -41.12 16.56 -3.33
C THR A 272 -39.65 16.65 -2.89
N MET A 273 -39.02 15.51 -2.65
CA MET A 273 -37.61 15.46 -2.26
C MET A 273 -36.70 15.90 -3.41
N ALA A 274 -36.99 15.49 -4.64
CA ALA A 274 -36.21 15.88 -5.82
C ALA A 274 -36.21 17.42 -5.99
N ALA A 275 -37.37 18.07 -5.90
CA ALA A 275 -37.47 19.53 -5.95
C ALA A 275 -36.67 20.20 -4.85
N GLN A 276 -36.76 19.70 -3.62
CA GLN A 276 -36.03 20.25 -2.49
C GLN A 276 -34.51 20.17 -2.66
N VAL A 277 -34.03 18.99 -3.01
CA VAL A 277 -32.57 18.73 -3.19
C VAL A 277 -31.98 19.58 -4.33
N LEU A 278 -32.69 19.65 -5.47
CA LEU A 278 -32.25 20.47 -6.60
C LEU A 278 -32.32 21.97 -6.33
N ASP A 279 -33.28 22.41 -5.55
CA ASP A 279 -33.41 23.85 -5.12
C ASP A 279 -32.32 24.22 -4.10
N ASP A 280 -31.98 23.30 -3.19
CA ASP A 280 -30.87 23.46 -2.25
C ASP A 280 -29.53 23.48 -3.00
N PHE A 281 -29.32 22.59 -3.98
CA PHE A 281 -28.18 22.62 -4.86
C PHE A 281 -28.04 23.99 -5.56
N ARG A 282 -29.09 24.46 -6.21
CA ARG A 282 -29.10 25.72 -6.96
C ARG A 282 -28.74 26.93 -6.07
N ARG A 283 -29.17 26.90 -4.84
CA ARG A 283 -28.92 28.01 -3.86
C ARG A 283 -27.49 27.91 -3.31
N THR A 284 -27.01 26.70 -3.07
CA THR A 284 -25.69 26.47 -2.48
C THR A 284 -24.57 26.68 -3.49
N PHE A 285 -24.79 26.31 -4.75
CA PHE A 285 -23.81 26.36 -5.84
C PHE A 285 -24.28 27.21 -7.03
N PRO A 286 -24.53 28.53 -6.85
CA PRO A 286 -25.14 29.38 -7.87
C PRO A 286 -24.29 29.48 -9.16
N ASP A 287 -22.98 29.37 -9.05
CA ASP A 287 -22.03 29.49 -10.17
C ASP A 287 -21.62 28.14 -10.77
N HIS A 288 -22.17 27.04 -10.28
CA HIS A 288 -21.82 25.71 -10.77
C HIS A 288 -22.42 25.48 -12.17
N GLU A 289 -21.68 24.80 -13.06
CA GLU A 289 -22.10 24.55 -14.45
C GLU A 289 -23.44 23.83 -14.56
N LEU A 290 -23.76 22.94 -13.63
CA LEU A 290 -25.03 22.19 -13.58
C LEU A 290 -26.21 23.04 -13.09
N ASN A 291 -26.01 24.27 -12.60
CA ASN A 291 -27.06 25.08 -12.02
C ASN A 291 -28.22 25.35 -13.01
N ARG A 292 -27.88 25.64 -14.28
CA ARG A 292 -28.88 25.83 -15.33
C ARG A 292 -29.69 24.56 -15.60
N ASP A 293 -29.04 23.41 -15.55
CA ASP A 293 -29.71 22.14 -15.77
C ASP A 293 -30.57 21.74 -14.58
N ALA A 294 -30.12 22.01 -13.35
CA ALA A 294 -30.92 21.85 -12.13
C ALA A 294 -32.25 22.65 -12.22
N THR A 295 -32.21 23.89 -12.71
CA THR A 295 -33.41 24.69 -12.95
C THR A 295 -34.39 24.01 -13.90
N ARG A 296 -33.91 23.41 -15.00
CA ARG A 296 -34.74 22.65 -15.94
C ARG A 296 -35.35 21.40 -15.31
N GLN A 297 -34.53 20.69 -14.48
CA GLN A 297 -35.03 19.52 -13.77
C GLN A 297 -36.10 19.89 -12.76
N ILE A 298 -35.95 20.99 -12.01
CA ILE A 298 -36.96 21.50 -11.08
C ILE A 298 -38.27 21.79 -11.83
N ALA A 299 -38.22 22.47 -12.98
CA ALA A 299 -39.38 22.68 -13.82
C ALA A 299 -40.06 21.36 -14.24
N THR A 300 -39.27 20.37 -14.60
CA THR A 300 -39.76 19.03 -14.94
C THR A 300 -40.42 18.36 -13.74
N VAL A 301 -39.77 18.37 -12.57
CA VAL A 301 -40.32 17.84 -11.31
C VAL A 301 -41.69 18.45 -10.99
N TYR A 302 -41.83 19.78 -11.03
CA TYR A 302 -43.11 20.42 -10.79
C TYR A 302 -44.17 20.08 -11.82
N ARG A 303 -43.79 19.87 -13.09
CA ARG A 303 -44.71 19.44 -14.14
C ARG A 303 -45.23 18.02 -13.86
N GLU A 304 -44.34 17.06 -13.58
CA GLU A 304 -44.71 15.67 -13.31
C GLU A 304 -45.57 15.56 -12.01
N ASP A 305 -45.28 16.39 -11.02
CA ASP A 305 -46.06 16.49 -9.77
C ASP A 305 -47.39 17.25 -9.92
N GLY A 306 -47.72 17.70 -11.14
CA GLY A 306 -48.97 18.42 -11.41
C GLY A 306 -48.98 19.90 -10.95
N GLN A 307 -47.87 20.45 -10.49
CA GLN A 307 -47.74 21.84 -10.00
C GLN A 307 -47.42 22.79 -11.17
N LEU A 308 -48.29 22.86 -12.19
CA LEU A 308 -48.03 23.56 -13.45
C LEU A 308 -47.70 25.06 -13.29
N ALA A 309 -48.26 25.73 -12.30
CA ALA A 309 -47.96 27.15 -12.03
C ALA A 309 -46.51 27.34 -11.56
N ARG A 310 -45.98 26.42 -10.71
CA ARG A 310 -44.56 26.43 -10.30
C ARG A 310 -43.63 26.07 -11.45
N ALA A 311 -44.00 25.05 -12.23
CA ALA A 311 -43.24 24.68 -13.42
C ALA A 311 -43.09 25.88 -14.38
N ALA A 312 -44.15 26.65 -14.62
CA ALA A 312 -44.10 27.83 -15.47
C ALA A 312 -43.16 28.93 -14.92
N ALA A 313 -43.18 29.16 -13.60
CA ALA A 313 -42.32 30.14 -12.96
C ALA A 313 -40.80 29.82 -13.05
N GLU A 314 -40.45 28.57 -13.21
CA GLU A 314 -39.04 28.17 -13.40
C GLU A 314 -38.49 28.45 -14.83
N TYR A 315 -39.39 28.74 -15.78
CA TYR A 315 -39.02 29.09 -17.17
C TYR A 315 -38.97 30.63 -17.41
N GLU A 316 -39.40 31.44 -16.46
CA GLU A 316 -39.33 32.91 -16.53
C GLU A 316 -38.04 33.48 -15.96
#